data_d42587c87e03a312803c4444989d3582
#
_entry.id   d42587c87e03a312803c4444989d3582
#
_cell.length_a   1.000
_cell.length_b   1.000
_cell.length_c   1.000
_cell.angle_alpha   90.00
_cell.angle_beta   90.00
_cell.angle_gamma   90.00
#
_symmetry.space_group_name_H-M   'P 1'
#
loop_
_entity.id
_entity.type
_entity.pdbx_description
1 polymer ?
#
loop_
_entity_poly.entity_id
_entity_poly.type
_entity_poly.pdbx_seq_one_letter_code
_entity_poly.pdbx_strand_id
1 'polypeptide(L)'
;MAPRLGTNNPVTPHTLSFISAANGAVRFRLHEHGSGALTLVKKIGARADPIHIIGGGLAGSEAAWQAAELGVMVVLHEMRPVRETEAHQTSGLAELVCSNSFRSDDALYNAVGVLHEEMRRCGSLVMRMADANRVPAGGALAVDRDGFSKSVEDALEGHDLIAIVREEIDSLPPAEWKNIIVATGPLTSAPLAQAITELTGEDGLAFFDAIAPIVHKDSIDFSRAWFQSRYDKGEGSDYINCPLDDKQYESFISGLIEGEKISFHGWEATTPYFEGCLPIEVMAARGMETLSYGPMKPVGLTNPHTPNIKPKAVVQLRQDNALGTLYNMVGFQTKLRHGAQIKLFRTIPGLENAEFARLGGLHRNTFINGPKLLTPDLKLKADTRFRFAGQITGCEGYVESAAIGLLAGRFAAFEQIERPHPAPWASTALGSLLGHVTGGADPDTYQPMNINFGLFPPLSVQEKDTTGRKITRLRGKDRKAAYSRRALQELDGWLAEFS
;
A
#
# COMPACT_ATOMS: atom_id res chain seq x y z
N MET A 1 -27.40 -48.37 28.73
CA MET A 1 -27.22 -47.00 29.26
C MET A 1 -26.31 -46.25 28.33
N ALA A 2 -26.85 -45.39 27.48
CA ALA A 2 -26.11 -44.56 26.57
C ALA A 2 -26.06 -43.14 27.11
N PRO A 3 -24.96 -42.37 27.00
CA PRO A 3 -24.91 -40.98 27.39
C PRO A 3 -25.43 -40.08 26.27
N ARG A 4 -26.14 -39.06 26.68
CA ARG A 4 -26.81 -38.05 25.85
C ARG A 4 -25.83 -37.13 25.18
N LEU A 5 -26.05 -36.85 23.89
CA LEU A 5 -25.45 -35.82 23.09
C LEU A 5 -25.89 -34.42 23.59
N GLY A 6 -24.92 -33.56 23.82
CA GLY A 6 -25.13 -32.16 24.12
C GLY A 6 -25.48 -31.37 22.85
N THR A 7 -26.49 -30.52 22.97
CA THR A 7 -27.02 -29.63 21.93
C THR A 7 -26.07 -28.44 21.74
N ASN A 8 -25.59 -28.25 20.50
CA ASN A 8 -24.95 -27.00 20.06
C ASN A 8 -26.00 -25.89 20.00
N ASN A 9 -25.80 -24.84 20.77
CA ASN A 9 -26.52 -23.58 20.60
C ASN A 9 -25.86 -22.75 19.51
N PRO A 10 -26.62 -22.17 18.57
CA PRO A 10 -26.08 -21.23 17.60
C PRO A 10 -25.73 -19.90 18.26
N VAL A 11 -24.54 -19.38 17.95
CA VAL A 11 -24.09 -18.04 18.36
C VAL A 11 -24.91 -17.02 17.58
N THR A 12 -25.72 -16.23 18.27
CA THR A 12 -26.44 -15.09 17.71
C THR A 12 -25.51 -13.89 17.56
N PRO A 13 -25.55 -13.14 16.45
CA PRO A 13 -24.77 -11.92 16.29
C PRO A 13 -25.32 -10.81 17.23
N HIS A 14 -24.41 -10.16 17.94
CA HIS A 14 -24.75 -9.09 18.87
C HIS A 14 -24.82 -7.75 18.13
N THR A 15 -25.96 -7.11 18.18
CA THR A 15 -26.24 -5.79 17.62
C THR A 15 -25.98 -4.70 18.67
N LEU A 16 -25.19 -3.68 18.30
CA LEU A 16 -25.11 -2.42 19.03
C LEU A 16 -26.40 -1.63 18.82
N SER A 17 -27.15 -1.36 19.87
CA SER A 17 -28.31 -0.49 19.78
C SER A 17 -28.04 0.87 20.43
N PHE A 18 -28.33 1.95 19.70
CA PHE A 18 -28.29 3.32 20.17
C PHE A 18 -29.37 3.52 21.24
N ILE A 19 -29.02 4.15 22.35
CA ILE A 19 -29.98 4.72 23.29
C ILE A 19 -29.82 6.24 23.28
N SER A 20 -30.90 6.92 22.96
CA SER A 20 -31.03 8.38 22.85
C SER A 20 -30.36 9.14 23.98
N ALA A 21 -29.68 10.24 23.64
CA ALA A 21 -29.04 11.17 24.56
C ALA A 21 -30.04 12.18 25.08
N ALA A 22 -30.27 12.18 26.40
CA ALA A 22 -30.69 13.36 27.12
C ALA A 22 -29.45 13.87 27.88
N ASN A 23 -29.10 15.15 27.66
CA ASN A 23 -27.98 15.87 28.30
C ASN A 23 -26.56 15.57 27.82
N GLY A 24 -26.29 15.49 26.52
CA GLY A 24 -24.95 15.60 25.95
C GLY A 24 -23.97 14.45 26.24
N ALA A 25 -24.44 13.32 26.78
CA ALA A 25 -23.60 12.14 26.99
C ALA A 25 -24.09 10.98 26.12
N VAL A 26 -23.25 10.52 25.18
CA VAL A 26 -23.52 9.32 24.38
C VAL A 26 -23.37 8.10 25.29
N ARG A 27 -24.42 7.35 25.50
CA ARG A 27 -24.37 6.07 26.22
C ARG A 27 -24.53 4.91 25.25
N PHE A 28 -23.48 4.09 25.15
CA PHE A 28 -23.53 2.80 24.46
C PHE A 28 -23.93 1.71 25.46
N ARG A 29 -24.89 0.85 25.11
CA ARG A 29 -25.18 -0.36 25.85
C ARG A 29 -24.53 -1.54 25.15
N LEU A 30 -23.44 -2.08 25.74
CA LEU A 30 -22.83 -3.34 25.32
C LEU A 30 -23.59 -4.49 26.01
N HIS A 31 -24.05 -5.44 25.23
CA HIS A 31 -24.36 -6.77 25.73
C HIS A 31 -23.06 -7.52 25.98
N GLU A 32 -22.96 -8.08 27.19
CA GLU A 32 -21.75 -8.67 27.78
C GLU A 32 -20.92 -9.53 26.83
N HIS A 33 -19.70 -9.07 26.56
CA HIS A 33 -18.41 -9.74 26.46
C HIS A 33 -17.39 -8.85 25.73
N GLY A 34 -16.73 -7.97 26.49
CA GLY A 34 -15.59 -7.19 26.00
C GLY A 34 -15.20 -6.07 26.97
N SER A 35 -14.18 -6.32 27.80
CA SER A 35 -13.70 -5.34 28.80
C SER A 35 -13.09 -4.06 28.20
N GLY A 36 -12.69 -4.06 26.92
CA GLY A 36 -12.00 -2.94 26.26
C GLY A 36 -12.89 -1.72 26.00
N ALA A 37 -14.08 -1.91 25.46
CA ALA A 37 -14.99 -0.79 25.11
C ALA A 37 -15.53 -0.07 26.36
N LEU A 38 -15.77 -0.78 27.46
CA LEU A 38 -16.17 -0.18 28.73
C LEU A 38 -15.06 0.66 29.38
N THR A 39 -13.80 0.33 29.17
CA THR A 39 -12.65 1.10 29.68
C THR A 39 -12.52 2.41 28.93
N LEU A 40 -12.74 2.44 27.62
CA LEU A 40 -12.68 3.64 26.79
C LEU A 40 -13.78 4.65 27.16
N VAL A 41 -15.02 4.20 27.32
CA VAL A 41 -16.15 5.07 27.72
C VAL A 41 -15.95 5.71 29.10
N LYS A 42 -15.17 5.07 29.99
CA LYS A 42 -14.83 5.64 31.31
C LYS A 42 -13.69 6.66 31.26
N LYS A 43 -12.77 6.57 30.26
CA LYS A 43 -11.65 7.51 30.09
C LYS A 43 -12.07 8.79 29.34
N ILE A 44 -13.15 8.75 28.57
CA ILE A 44 -13.56 9.85 27.70
C ILE A 44 -14.54 10.76 28.46
N GLY A 45 -14.06 11.87 28.94
CA GLY A 45 -14.89 13.00 29.38
C GLY A 45 -15.66 13.56 28.17
N ALA A 46 -16.99 13.75 28.32
CA ALA A 46 -17.98 14.10 27.29
C ALA A 46 -17.71 15.47 26.61
N ARG A 47 -16.71 15.59 25.72
CA ARG A 47 -16.41 16.91 25.12
C ARG A 47 -16.08 16.98 23.62
N ALA A 48 -15.87 15.89 22.88
CA ALA A 48 -15.67 16.01 21.42
C ALA A 48 -16.18 14.74 20.70
N ASP A 49 -16.87 14.91 19.58
CA ASP A 49 -17.21 13.81 18.69
C ASP A 49 -15.90 13.22 18.13
N PRO A 50 -15.72 11.88 18.09
CA PRO A 50 -14.51 11.28 17.57
C PRO A 50 -14.41 11.43 16.03
N ILE A 51 -13.20 11.37 15.48
CA ILE A 51 -13.01 11.11 14.06
C ILE A 51 -13.29 9.62 13.81
N HIS A 52 -14.20 9.31 12.90
CA HIS A 52 -14.49 7.95 12.47
C HIS A 52 -13.66 7.61 11.23
N ILE A 53 -12.85 6.54 11.29
CA ILE A 53 -12.03 6.08 10.18
C ILE A 53 -12.53 4.71 9.75
N ILE A 54 -12.90 4.55 8.48
CA ILE A 54 -13.42 3.32 7.92
C ILE A 54 -12.32 2.63 7.11
N GLY A 55 -11.84 1.47 7.60
CA GLY A 55 -10.77 0.68 7.04
C GLY A 55 -9.45 0.80 7.82
N GLY A 56 -8.99 -0.32 8.38
CA GLY A 56 -7.75 -0.45 9.18
C GLY A 56 -6.53 -0.85 8.35
N GLY A 57 -6.51 -0.53 7.03
CA GLY A 57 -5.34 -0.68 6.17
C GLY A 57 -4.25 0.37 6.45
N LEU A 58 -3.23 0.45 5.59
CA LEU A 58 -2.11 1.39 5.74
C LEU A 58 -2.56 2.85 5.91
N ALA A 59 -3.51 3.29 5.07
CA ALA A 59 -4.00 4.67 5.12
C ALA A 59 -4.80 4.97 6.38
N GLY A 60 -5.71 4.07 6.77
CA GLY A 60 -6.54 4.28 7.96
C GLY A 60 -5.75 4.17 9.27
N SER A 61 -4.82 3.24 9.34
CA SER A 61 -3.90 3.09 10.49
C SER A 61 -3.01 4.34 10.66
N GLU A 62 -2.48 4.87 9.55
CA GLU A 62 -1.69 6.10 9.58
C GLU A 62 -2.54 7.32 9.96
N ALA A 63 -3.76 7.44 9.39
CA ALA A 63 -4.68 8.53 9.72
C ALA A 63 -5.10 8.52 11.19
N ALA A 64 -5.38 7.33 11.74
CA ALA A 64 -5.72 7.16 13.15
C ALA A 64 -4.59 7.61 14.06
N TRP A 65 -3.36 7.20 13.74
CA TRP A 65 -2.17 7.60 14.47
C TRP A 65 -1.97 9.12 14.46
N GLN A 66 -1.99 9.73 13.28
CA GLN A 66 -1.76 11.18 13.15
C GLN A 66 -2.83 12.02 13.87
N ALA A 67 -4.08 11.60 13.83
CA ALA A 67 -5.15 12.30 14.53
C ALA A 67 -5.01 12.18 16.06
N ALA A 68 -4.66 10.98 16.55
CA ALA A 68 -4.49 10.73 17.97
C ALA A 68 -3.27 11.45 18.57
N GLU A 69 -2.13 11.48 17.84
CA GLU A 69 -0.94 12.25 18.25
C GLU A 69 -1.21 13.78 18.34
N LEU A 70 -2.22 14.26 17.62
CA LEU A 70 -2.69 15.65 17.74
C LEU A 70 -3.74 15.84 18.84
N GLY A 71 -3.98 14.82 19.66
CA GLY A 71 -4.89 14.88 20.81
C GLY A 71 -6.37 14.67 20.49
N VAL A 72 -6.71 14.19 19.29
CA VAL A 72 -8.08 13.95 18.86
C VAL A 72 -8.46 12.48 19.00
N MET A 73 -9.67 12.23 19.52
CA MET A 73 -10.19 10.86 19.64
C MET A 73 -10.53 10.27 18.28
N VAL A 74 -10.25 8.98 18.12
CA VAL A 74 -10.47 8.23 16.90
C VAL A 74 -11.22 6.93 17.19
N VAL A 75 -12.19 6.62 16.35
CA VAL A 75 -12.79 5.28 16.23
C VAL A 75 -12.40 4.72 14.87
N LEU A 76 -11.55 3.69 14.88
CA LEU A 76 -11.09 2.97 13.69
C LEU A 76 -11.96 1.73 13.48
N HIS A 77 -12.73 1.71 12.39
CA HIS A 77 -13.60 0.61 12.00
C HIS A 77 -12.88 -0.31 11.02
N GLU A 78 -12.69 -1.57 11.37
CA GLU A 78 -12.10 -2.58 10.49
C GLU A 78 -13.03 -3.76 10.35
N MET A 79 -13.35 -4.13 9.10
CA MET A 79 -14.33 -5.18 8.83
C MET A 79 -13.83 -6.60 9.14
N ARG A 80 -12.51 -6.84 9.16
CA ARG A 80 -11.96 -8.15 9.48
C ARG A 80 -11.88 -8.36 11.00
N PRO A 81 -12.16 -9.53 11.51
CA PRO A 81 -12.51 -10.79 10.84
C PRO A 81 -14.01 -10.96 10.53
N VAL A 82 -14.89 -9.97 10.80
CA VAL A 82 -16.34 -10.10 10.57
C VAL A 82 -16.65 -10.35 9.11
N ARG A 83 -15.94 -9.64 8.22
CA ARG A 83 -15.95 -9.86 6.78
C ARG A 83 -14.54 -9.95 6.26
N GLU A 84 -14.22 -11.07 5.63
CA GLU A 84 -12.93 -11.29 4.97
C GLU A 84 -12.91 -10.71 3.56
N THR A 85 -11.71 -10.58 2.98
CA THR A 85 -11.49 -10.18 1.59
C THR A 85 -10.70 -11.28 0.86
N GLU A 86 -10.71 -11.25 -0.46
CA GLU A 86 -9.98 -12.22 -1.28
C GLU A 86 -8.44 -12.09 -1.16
N ALA A 87 -7.92 -10.93 -0.75
CA ALA A 87 -6.48 -10.65 -0.73
C ALA A 87 -5.84 -10.80 0.66
N HIS A 88 -6.55 -10.45 1.73
CA HIS A 88 -6.03 -10.52 3.08
C HIS A 88 -6.00 -11.97 3.59
N GLN A 89 -5.02 -12.30 4.40
CA GLN A 89 -4.82 -13.62 4.99
C GLN A 89 -5.03 -13.61 6.51
N THR A 90 -5.03 -12.43 7.12
CA THR A 90 -5.14 -12.24 8.56
C THR A 90 -6.19 -11.18 8.90
N SER A 91 -6.53 -11.06 10.17
CA SER A 91 -7.34 -9.95 10.70
C SER A 91 -6.50 -8.73 11.12
N GLY A 92 -5.16 -8.80 10.99
CA GLY A 92 -4.22 -7.76 11.43
C GLY A 92 -4.40 -6.44 10.68
N LEU A 93 -4.14 -5.32 11.36
CA LEU A 93 -4.17 -4.00 10.74
C LEU A 93 -2.96 -3.80 9.82
N ALA A 94 -3.09 -2.92 8.83
CA ALA A 94 -2.04 -2.58 7.87
C ALA A 94 -1.37 -3.80 7.19
N GLU A 95 -2.10 -4.89 6.97
CA GLU A 95 -1.58 -6.08 6.29
C GLU A 95 -1.10 -5.77 4.88
N LEU A 96 0.10 -6.26 4.54
CA LEU A 96 0.71 -6.08 3.21
C LEU A 96 0.30 -7.24 2.28
N VAL A 97 -0.65 -7.03 1.40
CA VAL A 97 -1.29 -8.10 0.64
C VAL A 97 -0.51 -8.58 -0.60
N CYS A 98 0.18 -7.70 -1.35
CA CYS A 98 0.82 -8.10 -2.63
C CYS A 98 2.33 -8.28 -2.51
N SER A 99 3.03 -7.40 -1.82
CA SER A 99 4.49 -7.37 -1.66
C SER A 99 4.82 -7.00 -0.23
N ASN A 100 6.04 -7.34 0.23
CA ASN A 100 6.55 -6.86 1.51
C ASN A 100 7.45 -5.62 1.35
N SER A 101 7.46 -4.98 0.19
CA SER A 101 8.37 -3.88 -0.12
C SER A 101 7.64 -2.55 -0.24
N PHE A 102 8.18 -1.55 0.43
CA PHE A 102 7.86 -0.13 0.26
C PHE A 102 8.69 0.51 -0.88
N ARG A 103 9.38 -0.29 -1.71
CA ARG A 103 10.24 0.14 -2.81
C ARG A 103 11.55 0.81 -2.34
N SER A 104 12.15 1.66 -3.18
CA SER A 104 13.46 2.26 -2.91
C SER A 104 13.43 3.21 -1.72
N ASP A 105 14.39 3.05 -0.80
CA ASP A 105 14.59 3.93 0.38
C ASP A 105 15.67 5.01 0.15
N ASP A 106 16.04 5.26 -1.10
CA ASP A 106 17.03 6.25 -1.49
C ASP A 106 16.37 7.64 -1.61
N ALA A 107 16.42 8.42 -0.54
CA ALA A 107 15.86 9.77 -0.49
C ALA A 107 16.59 10.80 -1.37
N LEU A 108 17.76 10.47 -1.94
CA LEU A 108 18.50 11.42 -2.77
C LEU A 108 18.14 11.30 -4.27
N TYR A 109 17.87 10.09 -4.74
CA TYR A 109 17.71 9.86 -6.19
C TYR A 109 16.37 9.25 -6.59
N ASN A 110 15.48 8.95 -5.63
CA ASN A 110 14.17 8.35 -5.89
C ASN A 110 13.05 9.12 -5.18
N ALA A 111 12.00 9.46 -5.90
CA ALA A 111 10.87 10.20 -5.36
C ALA A 111 10.16 9.46 -4.21
N VAL A 112 10.08 8.12 -4.29
CA VAL A 112 9.53 7.31 -3.21
C VAL A 112 10.40 7.37 -1.95
N GLY A 113 11.73 7.37 -2.09
CA GLY A 113 12.64 7.55 -0.96
C GLY A 113 12.52 8.95 -0.33
N VAL A 114 12.26 9.98 -1.14
CA VAL A 114 11.91 11.33 -0.62
C VAL A 114 10.63 11.26 0.19
N LEU A 115 9.59 10.58 -0.31
CA LEU A 115 8.31 10.42 0.41
C LEU A 115 8.51 9.68 1.73
N HIS A 116 9.34 8.61 1.77
CA HIS A 116 9.70 7.93 3.02
C HIS A 116 10.28 8.90 4.05
N GLU A 117 11.27 9.70 3.63
CA GLU A 117 11.94 10.64 4.51
C GLU A 117 11.00 11.75 4.99
N GLU A 118 10.14 12.27 4.11
CA GLU A 118 9.11 13.25 4.48
C GLU A 118 8.14 12.67 5.52
N MET A 119 7.66 11.44 5.33
CA MET A 119 6.78 10.78 6.29
C MET A 119 7.47 10.51 7.63
N ARG A 120 8.77 10.12 7.62
CA ARG A 120 9.55 9.96 8.87
C ARG A 120 9.60 11.28 9.65
N ARG A 121 9.88 12.40 8.98
CA ARG A 121 9.88 13.73 9.61
C ARG A 121 8.51 14.16 10.13
N CYS A 122 7.44 13.68 9.51
CA CYS A 122 6.07 13.89 9.97
C CYS A 122 5.64 12.97 11.13
N GLY A 123 6.50 12.08 11.62
CA GLY A 123 6.18 11.12 12.71
C GLY A 123 5.27 9.98 12.27
N SER A 124 5.39 9.51 11.02
CA SER A 124 4.58 8.42 10.47
C SER A 124 4.73 7.12 11.27
N LEU A 125 3.59 6.52 11.66
CA LEU A 125 3.53 5.20 12.28
C LEU A 125 4.02 4.13 11.30
N VAL A 126 3.50 4.16 10.07
CA VAL A 126 3.82 3.17 9.03
C VAL A 126 5.33 3.14 8.77
N MET A 127 5.97 4.31 8.61
CA MET A 127 7.43 4.35 8.38
C MET A 127 8.22 3.88 9.60
N ARG A 128 7.82 4.28 10.82
CA ARG A 128 8.46 3.84 12.06
C ARG A 128 8.40 2.30 12.22
N MET A 129 7.24 1.69 11.94
CA MET A 129 7.09 0.24 12.06
C MET A 129 7.77 -0.49 10.89
N ALA A 130 7.83 0.10 9.69
CA ALA A 130 8.59 -0.43 8.58
C ALA A 130 10.11 -0.45 8.89
N ASP A 131 10.64 0.62 9.46
CA ASP A 131 12.05 0.69 9.86
C ASP A 131 12.40 -0.32 10.97
N ALA A 132 11.47 -0.58 11.91
CA ALA A 132 11.65 -1.56 12.98
C ALA A 132 11.60 -3.03 12.52
N ASN A 133 10.94 -3.30 11.40
CA ASN A 133 10.72 -4.66 10.89
C ASN A 133 11.46 -4.91 9.56
N ARG A 134 12.56 -4.22 9.30
CA ARG A 134 13.34 -4.38 8.06
C ARG A 134 13.84 -5.79 7.85
N VAL A 135 13.81 -6.22 6.58
CA VAL A 135 14.53 -7.41 6.10
C VAL A 135 15.47 -7.02 4.96
N PRO A 136 16.52 -7.80 4.70
CA PRO A 136 17.48 -7.51 3.63
C PRO A 136 16.83 -7.41 2.26
N ALA A 137 17.04 -6.29 1.55
CA ALA A 137 16.46 -6.04 0.23
C ALA A 137 17.27 -5.03 -0.61
N GLY A 138 18.58 -4.96 -0.45
CA GLY A 138 19.46 -4.03 -1.17
C GLY A 138 19.13 -2.57 -0.87
N GLY A 139 18.78 -1.79 -1.88
CA GLY A 139 18.39 -0.38 -1.71
C GLY A 139 16.89 -0.16 -1.52
N ALA A 140 16.11 -1.22 -1.30
CA ALA A 140 14.69 -1.14 -1.03
C ALA A 140 14.41 -1.23 0.48
N LEU A 141 13.32 -0.63 0.93
CA LEU A 141 12.74 -0.90 2.25
C LEU A 141 11.77 -2.08 2.10
N ALA A 142 12.18 -3.25 2.58
CA ALA A 142 11.32 -4.42 2.69
C ALA A 142 11.20 -4.83 4.16
N VAL A 143 10.09 -5.45 4.52
CA VAL A 143 9.77 -5.76 5.91
C VAL A 143 9.34 -7.22 6.08
N ASP A 144 9.49 -7.72 7.30
CA ASP A 144 8.74 -8.89 7.75
C ASP A 144 7.26 -8.51 7.82
N ARG A 145 6.40 -9.22 7.07
CA ARG A 145 4.97 -8.83 6.93
C ARG A 145 4.22 -8.94 8.24
N ASP A 146 4.39 -10.06 8.94
CA ASP A 146 3.64 -10.36 10.16
C ASP A 146 4.11 -9.46 11.30
N GLY A 147 5.43 -9.29 11.43
CA GLY A 147 6.05 -8.38 12.40
C GLY A 147 5.61 -6.94 12.18
N PHE A 148 5.56 -6.48 10.93
CA PHE A 148 5.13 -5.13 10.59
C PHE A 148 3.65 -4.90 10.95
N SER A 149 2.74 -5.76 10.47
CA SER A 149 1.31 -5.66 10.75
C SER A 149 1.03 -5.68 12.25
N LYS A 150 1.65 -6.64 12.97
CA LYS A 150 1.53 -6.72 14.42
C LYS A 150 2.03 -5.46 15.13
N SER A 151 3.18 -4.92 14.73
CA SER A 151 3.73 -3.70 15.34
C SER A 151 2.85 -2.49 15.14
N VAL A 152 2.18 -2.37 13.98
CA VAL A 152 1.19 -1.31 13.71
C VAL A 152 -0.03 -1.49 14.61
N GLU A 153 -0.59 -2.70 14.68
CA GLU A 153 -1.77 -3.01 15.49
C GLU A 153 -1.49 -2.77 16.98
N ASP A 154 -0.38 -3.29 17.50
CA ASP A 154 0.03 -3.09 18.91
C ASP A 154 0.17 -1.59 19.25
N ALA A 155 0.69 -0.76 18.35
CA ALA A 155 0.83 0.67 18.57
C ALA A 155 -0.53 1.39 18.61
N LEU A 156 -1.47 1.00 17.75
CA LEU A 156 -2.81 1.60 17.71
C LEU A 156 -3.66 1.15 18.92
N GLU A 157 -3.61 -0.14 19.28
CA GLU A 157 -4.29 -0.67 20.47
C GLU A 157 -3.76 -0.06 21.77
N GLY A 158 -2.46 0.22 21.82
CA GLY A 158 -1.79 0.83 22.96
C GLY A 158 -2.06 2.33 23.11
N HIS A 159 -2.66 3.00 22.13
CA HIS A 159 -2.88 4.45 22.16
C HIS A 159 -4.20 4.82 22.89
N ASP A 160 -4.12 5.67 23.91
CA ASP A 160 -5.27 6.03 24.77
C ASP A 160 -6.43 6.71 24.03
N LEU A 161 -6.20 7.34 22.88
CA LEU A 161 -7.19 8.07 22.09
C LEU A 161 -7.71 7.28 20.88
N ILE A 162 -7.29 6.04 20.68
CA ILE A 162 -7.74 5.19 19.55
C ILE A 162 -8.60 4.05 20.09
N ALA A 163 -9.80 3.92 19.54
CA ALA A 163 -10.65 2.75 19.71
C ALA A 163 -10.73 1.98 18.40
N ILE A 164 -10.41 0.69 18.42
CA ILE A 164 -10.55 -0.20 17.26
C ILE A 164 -11.88 -0.96 17.42
N VAL A 165 -12.74 -0.85 16.41
CA VAL A 165 -14.04 -1.56 16.36
C VAL A 165 -14.01 -2.51 15.15
N ARG A 166 -14.19 -3.80 15.43
CA ARG A 166 -14.24 -4.85 14.42
C ARG A 166 -15.66 -5.02 13.91
N GLU A 167 -16.01 -4.25 12.87
CA GLU A 167 -17.33 -4.28 12.23
C GLU A 167 -17.24 -3.87 10.76
N GLU A 168 -18.16 -4.33 9.94
CA GLU A 168 -18.33 -3.84 8.57
C GLU A 168 -19.23 -2.60 8.58
N ILE A 169 -18.77 -1.52 7.95
CA ILE A 169 -19.61 -0.38 7.58
C ILE A 169 -20.09 -0.63 6.15
N ASP A 170 -21.34 -1.03 5.99
CA ASP A 170 -21.96 -1.47 4.73
C ASP A 170 -22.83 -0.40 4.05
N SER A 171 -22.97 0.76 4.67
CA SER A 171 -23.81 1.86 4.22
C SER A 171 -23.17 3.20 4.56
N LEU A 172 -23.76 4.31 4.09
CA LEU A 172 -23.29 5.64 4.50
C LEU A 172 -23.45 5.81 6.00
N PRO A 173 -22.41 6.27 6.71
CA PRO A 173 -22.48 6.55 8.13
C PRO A 173 -23.59 7.52 8.51
N PRO A 174 -24.13 7.41 9.73
CA PRO A 174 -25.24 8.24 10.22
C PRO A 174 -24.86 9.72 10.27
N ALA A 175 -25.86 10.61 10.21
CA ALA A 175 -25.66 12.06 10.15
C ALA A 175 -25.00 12.66 11.41
N GLU A 176 -24.99 11.90 12.50
CA GLU A 176 -24.33 12.25 13.75
C GLU A 176 -22.81 12.19 13.66
N TRP A 177 -22.23 11.35 12.77
CA TRP A 177 -20.80 11.35 12.52
C TRP A 177 -20.40 12.55 11.69
N LYS A 178 -19.68 13.49 12.30
CA LYS A 178 -19.36 14.79 11.69
C LYS A 178 -18.03 14.79 10.93
N ASN A 179 -17.10 13.92 11.28
CA ASN A 179 -15.77 13.86 10.69
C ASN A 179 -15.43 12.40 10.38
N ILE A 180 -15.43 12.03 9.11
CA ILE A 180 -15.31 10.66 8.62
C ILE A 180 -14.17 10.57 7.62
N ILE A 181 -13.27 9.59 7.78
CA ILE A 181 -12.23 9.27 6.81
C ILE A 181 -12.53 7.89 6.22
N VAL A 182 -12.80 7.82 4.91
CA VAL A 182 -12.95 6.58 4.16
C VAL A 182 -11.58 6.15 3.66
N ALA A 183 -11.02 5.11 4.27
CA ALA A 183 -9.68 4.57 4.02
C ALA A 183 -9.72 3.07 3.70
N THR A 184 -10.79 2.63 3.04
CA THR A 184 -11.10 1.23 2.75
C THR A 184 -10.20 0.58 1.69
N GLY A 185 -9.32 1.38 1.08
CA GLY A 185 -8.39 0.91 0.07
C GLY A 185 -9.08 0.36 -1.20
N PRO A 186 -8.42 -0.54 -1.92
CA PRO A 186 -8.92 -1.02 -3.20
C PRO A 186 -10.02 -2.09 -3.07
N LEU A 187 -10.15 -2.73 -1.90
CA LEU A 187 -11.07 -3.84 -1.64
C LEU A 187 -12.24 -3.40 -0.76
N THR A 188 -12.77 -2.20 -1.05
CA THR A 188 -13.99 -1.68 -0.41
C THR A 188 -15.14 -2.68 -0.59
N SER A 189 -15.90 -2.97 0.47
CA SER A 189 -17.03 -3.87 0.40
C SER A 189 -18.08 -3.39 -0.63
N ALA A 190 -18.70 -4.32 -1.34
CA ALA A 190 -19.63 -3.98 -2.41
C ALA A 190 -20.79 -3.07 -1.96
N PRO A 191 -21.41 -3.28 -0.77
CA PRO A 191 -22.46 -2.38 -0.29
C PRO A 191 -21.96 -0.95 -0.05
N LEU A 192 -20.79 -0.79 0.61
CA LEU A 192 -20.23 0.54 0.84
C LEU A 192 -19.76 1.21 -0.48
N ALA A 193 -19.18 0.45 -1.41
CA ALA A 193 -18.80 0.95 -2.72
C ALA A 193 -20.01 1.47 -3.49
N GLN A 194 -21.15 0.77 -3.45
CA GLN A 194 -22.40 1.23 -4.04
C GLN A 194 -22.92 2.51 -3.36
N ALA A 195 -22.90 2.57 -2.04
CA ALA A 195 -23.31 3.76 -1.30
C ALA A 195 -22.44 4.99 -1.63
N ILE A 196 -21.12 4.80 -1.83
CA ILE A 196 -20.21 5.85 -2.29
C ILE A 196 -20.55 6.28 -3.71
N THR A 197 -20.84 5.35 -4.64
CA THR A 197 -21.27 5.63 -5.99
C THR A 197 -22.55 6.47 -6.01
N GLU A 198 -23.54 6.10 -5.22
CA GLU A 198 -24.80 6.85 -5.09
C GLU A 198 -24.57 8.27 -4.51
N LEU A 199 -23.70 8.40 -3.53
CA LEU A 199 -23.35 9.70 -2.92
C LEU A 199 -22.60 10.62 -3.89
N THR A 200 -21.70 10.07 -4.70
CA THR A 200 -20.86 10.85 -5.63
C THR A 200 -21.53 11.10 -6.97
N GLY A 201 -22.51 10.29 -7.35
CA GLY A 201 -23.13 10.30 -8.68
C GLY A 201 -22.18 9.84 -9.79
N GLU A 202 -21.05 9.20 -9.44
CA GLU A 202 -20.01 8.76 -10.37
C GLU A 202 -19.86 7.24 -10.30
N ASP A 203 -19.78 6.60 -11.46
CA ASP A 203 -19.40 5.18 -11.51
C ASP A 203 -17.97 5.03 -11.04
N GLY A 204 -17.74 4.12 -10.07
CA GLY A 204 -16.41 3.86 -9.54
C GLY A 204 -15.47 3.41 -10.65
N LEU A 205 -14.28 4.01 -10.73
CA LEU A 205 -13.21 3.56 -11.62
C LEU A 205 -12.62 2.26 -11.08
N ALA A 206 -12.17 1.39 -11.97
CA ALA A 206 -11.58 0.11 -11.59
C ALA A 206 -10.31 -0.21 -12.39
N PHE A 207 -9.38 -0.92 -11.75
CA PHE A 207 -8.22 -1.50 -12.41
C PHE A 207 -7.89 -2.87 -11.80
N PHE A 208 -7.09 -3.68 -12.51
CA PHE A 208 -6.61 -4.93 -11.98
C PHE A 208 -5.18 -4.80 -11.45
N ASP A 209 -4.97 -5.37 -10.26
CA ASP A 209 -3.67 -5.55 -9.64
C ASP A 209 -3.35 -7.04 -9.51
N ALA A 210 -2.11 -7.42 -9.76
CA ALA A 210 -1.67 -8.81 -9.72
C ALA A 210 -0.65 -9.03 -8.58
N ILE A 211 -0.71 -10.22 -7.98
CA ILE A 211 0.12 -10.62 -6.86
C ILE A 211 1.18 -11.62 -7.34
N ALA A 212 2.41 -11.49 -6.82
CA ALA A 212 3.52 -12.38 -7.09
C ALA A 212 3.56 -13.58 -6.12
N PRO A 213 4.07 -14.75 -6.55
CA PRO A 213 4.24 -15.92 -5.70
C PRO A 213 5.32 -15.74 -4.63
N ILE A 214 5.18 -16.53 -3.54
CA ILE A 214 6.16 -16.65 -2.45
C ILE A 214 6.62 -18.11 -2.39
N VAL A 215 7.93 -18.32 -2.32
CA VAL A 215 8.60 -19.64 -2.35
C VAL A 215 9.25 -19.94 -1.02
N HIS A 216 9.19 -21.19 -0.53
CA HIS A 216 9.96 -21.66 0.60
C HIS A 216 11.45 -21.83 0.22
N LYS A 217 12.36 -21.24 1.02
CA LYS A 217 13.81 -21.22 0.74
C LYS A 217 14.40 -22.62 0.66
N ASP A 218 13.98 -23.54 1.52
CA ASP A 218 14.48 -24.91 1.61
C ASP A 218 14.14 -25.78 0.40
N SER A 219 13.18 -25.33 -0.41
CA SER A 219 12.81 -25.97 -1.69
C SER A 219 13.62 -25.44 -2.89
N ILE A 220 14.56 -24.49 -2.68
CA ILE A 220 15.38 -23.90 -3.74
C ILE A 220 16.69 -24.67 -3.87
N ASP A 221 17.05 -25.05 -5.11
CA ASP A 221 18.31 -25.72 -5.41
C ASP A 221 19.46 -24.72 -5.57
N PHE A 222 20.27 -24.58 -4.52
CA PHE A 222 21.46 -23.70 -4.50
C PHE A 222 22.66 -24.24 -5.29
N SER A 223 22.58 -25.41 -5.90
CA SER A 223 23.57 -25.83 -6.89
C SER A 223 23.43 -25.05 -8.20
N ARG A 224 22.28 -24.41 -8.43
CA ARG A 224 21.95 -23.59 -9.61
C ARG A 224 21.68 -22.14 -9.27
N ALA A 225 20.99 -21.87 -8.14
CA ALA A 225 20.70 -20.54 -7.63
C ALA A 225 21.87 -20.01 -6.77
N TRP A 226 21.95 -18.70 -6.60
CA TRP A 226 22.97 -18.08 -5.74
C TRP A 226 22.47 -16.79 -5.10
N PHE A 227 23.10 -16.39 -3.99
CA PHE A 227 22.86 -15.11 -3.35
C PHE A 227 23.70 -14.00 -3.97
N GLN A 228 23.10 -12.92 -4.40
CA GLN A 228 23.77 -11.69 -4.80
C GLN A 228 22.76 -10.54 -4.94
N SER A 229 23.10 -9.36 -4.45
CA SER A 229 22.41 -8.11 -4.78
C SER A 229 22.95 -7.53 -6.08
N ARG A 230 22.06 -6.94 -6.88
CA ARG A 230 22.45 -6.30 -8.15
C ARG A 230 23.37 -5.11 -7.90
N TYR A 231 24.56 -5.13 -8.53
CA TYR A 231 25.64 -4.15 -8.31
C TYR A 231 26.12 -4.12 -6.84
N ASP A 232 26.04 -5.25 -6.16
CA ASP A 232 26.47 -5.46 -4.77
C ASP A 232 25.90 -4.42 -3.79
N LYS A 233 24.65 -3.95 -4.04
CA LYS A 233 23.95 -3.03 -3.16
C LYS A 233 23.50 -3.72 -1.88
N GLY A 234 23.31 -2.93 -0.81
CA GLY A 234 22.96 -3.46 0.50
C GLY A 234 24.11 -4.24 1.09
N GLU A 235 23.84 -5.44 1.62
CA GLU A 235 24.86 -6.37 2.14
C GLU A 235 25.53 -7.20 1.05
N GLY A 236 25.16 -6.98 -0.22
CA GLY A 236 25.73 -7.67 -1.39
C GLY A 236 25.08 -9.03 -1.69
N SER A 237 24.34 -9.62 -0.74
CA SER A 237 23.74 -10.97 -0.84
C SER A 237 22.24 -11.05 -0.55
N ASP A 238 21.48 -9.96 -0.74
CA ASP A 238 20.09 -9.84 -0.27
C ASP A 238 19.05 -10.54 -1.16
N TYR A 239 19.44 -11.00 -2.35
CA TYR A 239 18.54 -11.65 -3.31
C TYR A 239 19.05 -13.03 -3.69
N ILE A 240 18.14 -13.99 -3.83
CA ILE A 240 18.44 -15.27 -4.50
C ILE A 240 18.19 -15.07 -5.99
N ASN A 241 19.11 -15.57 -6.83
CA ASN A 241 19.12 -15.41 -8.27
C ASN A 241 19.05 -16.77 -8.95
N CYS A 242 18.10 -16.95 -9.88
CA CYS A 242 17.89 -18.16 -10.65
C CYS A 242 18.13 -17.83 -12.14
N PRO A 243 19.20 -18.39 -12.78
CA PRO A 243 19.58 -18.04 -14.14
C PRO A 243 18.78 -18.81 -15.18
N LEU A 244 18.54 -18.21 -16.34
CA LEU A 244 18.04 -18.90 -17.52
C LEU A 244 19.01 -18.67 -18.69
N ASP A 245 19.31 -19.73 -19.46
CA ASP A 245 19.95 -19.60 -20.76
C ASP A 245 18.94 -19.20 -21.85
N ASP A 246 19.39 -19.02 -23.10
CA ASP A 246 18.53 -18.59 -24.20
C ASP A 246 17.33 -19.53 -24.43
N LYS A 247 17.57 -20.86 -24.44
CA LYS A 247 16.52 -21.86 -24.70
C LYS A 247 15.50 -21.94 -23.56
N GLN A 248 15.99 -21.89 -22.32
CA GLN A 248 15.15 -21.90 -21.13
C GLN A 248 14.28 -20.65 -21.07
N TYR A 249 14.87 -19.50 -21.41
CA TYR A 249 14.17 -18.21 -21.48
C TYR A 249 13.07 -18.23 -22.55
N GLU A 250 13.37 -18.64 -23.78
CA GLU A 250 12.38 -18.74 -24.86
C GLU A 250 11.23 -19.68 -24.51
N SER A 251 11.55 -20.86 -23.95
CA SER A 251 10.53 -21.83 -23.49
C SER A 251 9.68 -21.24 -22.36
N PHE A 252 10.30 -20.51 -21.43
CA PHE A 252 9.60 -19.86 -20.33
C PHE A 252 8.64 -18.76 -20.83
N ILE A 253 9.06 -17.90 -21.76
CA ILE A 253 8.21 -16.87 -22.37
C ILE A 253 7.03 -17.50 -23.12
N SER A 254 7.27 -18.56 -23.91
CA SER A 254 6.18 -19.30 -24.58
C SER A 254 5.19 -19.87 -23.58
N GLY A 255 5.69 -20.47 -22.49
CA GLY A 255 4.85 -21.01 -21.43
C GLY A 255 4.01 -19.92 -20.69
N LEU A 256 4.54 -18.71 -20.51
CA LEU A 256 3.78 -17.57 -19.97
C LEU A 256 2.64 -17.17 -20.93
N ILE A 257 2.91 -17.11 -22.22
CA ILE A 257 1.93 -16.69 -23.22
C ILE A 257 0.84 -17.74 -23.41
N GLU A 258 1.19 -19.01 -23.43
CA GLU A 258 0.29 -20.14 -23.68
C GLU A 258 -0.41 -20.65 -22.40
N GLY A 259 0.14 -20.36 -21.23
CA GLY A 259 -0.35 -20.84 -19.94
C GLY A 259 -1.80 -20.47 -19.70
N GLU A 260 -2.52 -21.36 -19.01
CA GLU A 260 -3.94 -21.16 -18.67
C GLU A 260 -4.10 -19.99 -17.71
N LYS A 261 -4.95 -19.03 -18.08
CA LYS A 261 -5.18 -17.78 -17.37
C LYS A 261 -6.56 -17.75 -16.72
N ILE A 262 -6.71 -16.91 -15.68
CA ILE A 262 -8.02 -16.58 -15.12
C ILE A 262 -8.83 -15.87 -16.21
N SER A 263 -10.07 -16.32 -16.42
CA SER A 263 -11.01 -15.73 -17.39
C SER A 263 -11.72 -14.55 -16.76
N PHE A 264 -11.81 -13.46 -17.48
CA PHE A 264 -12.61 -12.30 -17.07
C PHE A 264 -14.08 -12.50 -17.42
N HIS A 265 -14.98 -11.99 -16.60
CA HIS A 265 -16.39 -11.89 -16.91
C HIS A 265 -16.66 -10.64 -17.76
N GLY A 266 -17.35 -10.77 -18.89
CA GLY A 266 -17.89 -9.74 -19.76
C GLY A 266 -17.25 -8.34 -19.71
N TRP A 267 -17.75 -7.48 -18.84
CA TRP A 267 -17.29 -6.09 -18.65
C TRP A 267 -15.88 -5.95 -18.04
N GLU A 268 -15.39 -6.97 -17.35
CA GLU A 268 -14.02 -6.97 -16.78
C GLU A 268 -12.94 -7.06 -17.86
N ALA A 269 -13.28 -7.58 -19.04
CA ALA A 269 -12.34 -7.74 -20.15
C ALA A 269 -11.75 -6.42 -20.65
N THR A 270 -12.43 -5.29 -20.41
CA THR A 270 -12.02 -3.93 -20.81
C THR A 270 -11.36 -3.15 -19.66
N THR A 271 -11.34 -3.70 -18.43
CA THR A 271 -10.73 -3.03 -17.27
C THR A 271 -9.19 -3.01 -17.42
N PRO A 272 -8.54 -1.84 -17.33
CA PRO A 272 -7.10 -1.72 -17.51
C PRO A 272 -6.32 -2.37 -16.34
N TYR A 273 -5.07 -2.79 -16.62
CA TYR A 273 -4.12 -3.14 -15.58
C TYR A 273 -3.36 -1.90 -15.13
N PHE A 274 -3.01 -1.85 -13.87
CA PHE A 274 -2.04 -0.87 -13.39
C PHE A 274 -0.64 -1.20 -13.95
N GLU A 275 0.01 -0.23 -14.61
CA GLU A 275 1.33 -0.44 -15.27
C GLU A 275 2.44 -0.88 -14.29
N GLY A 276 2.38 -0.47 -13.02
CA GLY A 276 3.35 -0.85 -11.99
C GLY A 276 3.23 -2.29 -11.51
N CYS A 277 2.05 -2.93 -11.68
CA CYS A 277 1.76 -4.30 -11.27
C CYS A 277 1.22 -5.15 -12.42
N LEU A 278 1.70 -4.87 -13.65
CA LEU A 278 1.35 -5.65 -14.82
C LEU A 278 1.64 -7.13 -14.61
N PRO A 279 0.70 -8.03 -14.94
CA PRO A 279 0.99 -9.44 -14.98
C PRO A 279 2.16 -9.75 -15.91
N ILE A 280 3.06 -10.63 -15.45
CA ILE A 280 4.30 -10.95 -16.18
C ILE A 280 4.01 -11.49 -17.60
N GLU A 281 2.94 -12.23 -17.80
CA GLU A 281 2.51 -12.72 -19.11
C GLU A 281 1.99 -11.59 -20.02
N VAL A 282 1.46 -10.50 -19.46
CA VAL A 282 1.08 -9.29 -20.24
C VAL A 282 2.34 -8.56 -20.69
N MET A 283 3.35 -8.48 -19.84
CA MET A 283 4.66 -7.94 -20.22
C MET A 283 5.34 -8.81 -21.29
N ALA A 284 5.30 -10.14 -21.14
CA ALA A 284 5.87 -11.09 -22.10
C ALA A 284 5.21 -10.95 -23.50
N ALA A 285 3.90 -10.70 -23.55
CA ALA A 285 3.18 -10.52 -24.81
C ALA A 285 3.57 -9.24 -25.58
N ARG A 286 4.23 -8.27 -24.92
CA ARG A 286 4.76 -7.06 -25.59
C ARG A 286 6.01 -7.34 -26.47
N GLY A 287 6.65 -8.50 -26.31
CA GLY A 287 7.79 -8.94 -27.09
C GLY A 287 8.70 -9.88 -26.33
N MET A 288 9.36 -10.79 -27.07
CA MET A 288 10.23 -11.85 -26.55
C MET A 288 11.30 -11.31 -25.58
N GLU A 289 11.87 -10.16 -25.87
CA GLU A 289 12.96 -9.57 -25.09
C GLU A 289 12.49 -8.71 -23.90
N THR A 290 11.18 -8.45 -23.78
CA THR A 290 10.67 -7.48 -22.80
C THR A 290 11.10 -7.82 -21.37
N LEU A 291 11.05 -9.09 -20.97
CA LEU A 291 11.37 -9.48 -19.60
C LEU A 291 12.88 -9.47 -19.34
N SER A 292 13.72 -9.80 -20.33
CA SER A 292 15.18 -9.78 -20.19
C SER A 292 15.77 -8.36 -20.08
N TYR A 293 15.05 -7.35 -20.54
CA TYR A 293 15.36 -5.92 -20.30
C TYR A 293 14.58 -5.31 -19.11
N GLY A 294 13.58 -6.02 -18.63
CA GLY A 294 12.69 -5.64 -17.53
C GLY A 294 13.01 -6.37 -16.20
N PRO A 295 12.04 -7.07 -15.62
CA PRO A 295 12.18 -7.70 -14.30
C PRO A 295 13.22 -8.82 -14.26
N MET A 296 13.46 -9.51 -15.38
CA MET A 296 14.42 -10.62 -15.47
C MET A 296 15.79 -10.22 -16.04
N LYS A 297 16.14 -8.95 -16.10
CA LYS A 297 17.42 -8.51 -16.67
C LYS A 297 18.62 -9.10 -15.91
N PRO A 298 19.68 -9.60 -16.59
CA PRO A 298 20.83 -10.21 -15.92
C PRO A 298 21.91 -9.20 -15.50
N VAL A 299 21.80 -7.92 -15.91
CA VAL A 299 22.84 -6.90 -15.73
C VAL A 299 23.13 -6.63 -14.25
N GLY A 300 24.41 -6.57 -13.89
CA GLY A 300 24.86 -6.33 -12.51
C GLY A 300 24.86 -7.58 -11.61
N LEU A 301 24.76 -8.77 -12.22
CA LEU A 301 24.82 -10.07 -11.54
C LEU A 301 25.88 -10.95 -12.21
N THR A 302 26.57 -11.76 -11.41
CA THR A 302 27.58 -12.74 -11.86
C THR A 302 27.23 -14.10 -11.27
N ASN A 303 26.96 -15.08 -12.11
CA ASN A 303 26.67 -16.44 -11.64
C ASN A 303 27.96 -17.14 -11.17
N PRO A 304 28.11 -17.46 -9.88
CA PRO A 304 29.33 -18.08 -9.35
C PRO A 304 29.54 -19.52 -9.84
N HIS A 305 28.47 -20.21 -10.26
CA HIS A 305 28.55 -21.58 -10.81
C HIS A 305 29.11 -21.58 -12.24
N THR A 306 28.89 -20.48 -12.99
CA THR A 306 29.36 -20.31 -14.38
C THR A 306 29.84 -18.88 -14.64
N PRO A 307 30.94 -18.41 -13.99
CA PRO A 307 31.29 -16.99 -13.94
C PRO A 307 31.64 -16.39 -15.33
N ASN A 308 32.01 -17.22 -16.28
CA ASN A 308 32.36 -16.81 -17.65
C ASN A 308 31.15 -16.83 -18.61
N ILE A 309 29.99 -17.30 -18.16
CA ILE A 309 28.77 -17.41 -18.99
C ILE A 309 27.74 -16.42 -18.46
N LYS A 310 27.41 -15.44 -19.28
CA LYS A 310 26.34 -14.48 -18.93
C LYS A 310 25.00 -15.15 -19.21
N PRO A 311 24.10 -15.24 -18.19
CA PRO A 311 22.75 -15.76 -18.41
C PRO A 311 21.94 -14.81 -19.32
N LYS A 312 21.00 -15.35 -20.08
CA LYS A 312 20.04 -14.58 -20.89
C LYS A 312 19.12 -13.75 -19.99
N ALA A 313 18.65 -14.36 -18.91
CA ALA A 313 17.77 -13.73 -17.94
C ALA A 313 18.04 -14.28 -16.52
N VAL A 314 17.60 -13.56 -15.49
CA VAL A 314 17.70 -13.97 -14.09
C VAL A 314 16.41 -13.65 -13.38
N VAL A 315 15.80 -14.65 -12.76
CA VAL A 315 14.71 -14.47 -11.80
C VAL A 315 15.30 -14.13 -10.45
N GLN A 316 14.84 -13.05 -9.84
CA GLN A 316 15.27 -12.64 -8.50
C GLN A 316 14.18 -12.95 -7.46
N LEU A 317 14.59 -13.50 -6.34
CA LEU A 317 13.74 -13.76 -5.19
C LEU A 317 14.24 -12.88 -4.04
N ARG A 318 13.31 -12.14 -3.41
CA ARG A 318 13.59 -11.25 -2.27
C ARG A 318 13.04 -11.85 -0.99
N GLN A 319 13.81 -11.74 0.09
CA GLN A 319 13.37 -12.18 1.42
C GLN A 319 12.01 -11.54 1.79
N ASP A 320 11.07 -12.34 2.27
CA ASP A 320 9.68 -11.95 2.58
C ASP A 320 9.38 -11.97 4.09
N ASN A 321 10.21 -12.60 4.91
CA ASN A 321 10.06 -12.64 6.37
C ASN A 321 11.41 -12.52 7.10
N ALA A 322 11.40 -12.12 8.37
CA ALA A 322 12.62 -11.92 9.19
C ALA A 322 13.44 -13.22 9.35
N LEU A 323 12.78 -14.38 9.39
CA LEU A 323 13.45 -15.68 9.51
C LEU A 323 14.27 -16.07 8.26
N GLY A 324 14.07 -15.40 7.14
CA GLY A 324 14.71 -15.73 5.85
C GLY A 324 14.31 -17.09 5.30
N THR A 325 13.12 -17.57 5.62
CA THR A 325 12.55 -18.85 5.15
C THR A 325 11.63 -18.72 3.96
N LEU A 326 11.10 -17.52 3.70
CA LEU A 326 10.18 -17.21 2.62
C LEU A 326 10.77 -16.15 1.67
N TYR A 327 10.57 -16.36 0.37
CA TYR A 327 11.11 -15.49 -0.67
C TYR A 327 10.07 -15.15 -1.74
N ASN A 328 9.84 -13.86 -1.97
CA ASN A 328 8.91 -13.34 -2.98
C ASN A 328 9.58 -13.30 -4.37
N MET A 329 8.90 -13.78 -5.40
CA MET A 329 9.37 -13.72 -6.80
C MET A 329 9.19 -12.30 -7.34
N VAL A 330 10.30 -11.55 -7.48
CA VAL A 330 10.27 -10.12 -7.83
C VAL A 330 9.82 -9.90 -9.27
N GLY A 331 8.73 -9.17 -9.47
CA GLY A 331 8.20 -8.85 -10.79
C GLY A 331 7.42 -9.98 -11.45
N PHE A 332 7.00 -11.00 -10.66
CA PHE A 332 6.24 -12.16 -11.13
C PHE A 332 4.76 -12.12 -10.74
N GLN A 333 4.19 -10.93 -10.67
CA GLN A 333 2.75 -10.78 -10.59
C GLN A 333 2.09 -11.49 -11.77
N THR A 334 1.04 -12.27 -11.54
CA THR A 334 0.49 -13.12 -12.60
C THR A 334 -1.00 -13.36 -12.47
N LYS A 335 -1.68 -13.52 -13.62
CA LYS A 335 -3.06 -14.01 -13.76
C LYS A 335 -3.14 -15.46 -14.24
N LEU A 336 -2.02 -16.18 -14.31
CA LEU A 336 -2.03 -17.60 -14.57
C LEU A 336 -2.82 -18.33 -13.48
N ARG A 337 -3.55 -19.39 -13.86
CA ARG A 337 -4.17 -20.29 -12.89
C ARG A 337 -3.11 -21.02 -12.05
N HIS A 338 -3.41 -21.34 -10.81
CA HIS A 338 -2.46 -21.92 -9.84
C HIS A 338 -1.72 -23.15 -10.39
N GLY A 339 -2.41 -24.06 -11.08
CA GLY A 339 -1.78 -25.23 -11.71
C GLY A 339 -0.78 -24.87 -12.81
N ALA A 340 -1.09 -23.85 -13.61
CA ALA A 340 -0.20 -23.33 -14.65
C ALA A 340 1.02 -22.63 -14.04
N GLN A 341 0.84 -21.88 -12.95
CA GLN A 341 1.95 -21.25 -12.22
C GLN A 341 2.94 -22.29 -11.71
N ILE A 342 2.49 -23.31 -10.98
CA ILE A 342 3.34 -24.36 -10.43
C ILE A 342 4.12 -25.06 -11.56
N LYS A 343 3.43 -25.45 -12.63
CA LYS A 343 4.05 -26.13 -13.75
C LYS A 343 5.12 -25.29 -14.44
N LEU A 344 4.81 -24.00 -14.69
CA LEU A 344 5.71 -23.10 -15.40
C LEU A 344 6.87 -22.64 -14.54
N PHE A 345 6.63 -22.21 -13.30
CA PHE A 345 7.69 -21.66 -12.46
C PHE A 345 8.69 -22.72 -12.01
N ARG A 346 8.29 -24.00 -11.97
CA ARG A 346 9.22 -25.13 -11.77
C ARG A 346 10.10 -25.46 -12.99
N THR A 347 9.92 -24.78 -14.12
CA THR A 347 10.89 -24.87 -15.25
C THR A 347 12.09 -23.94 -15.07
N ILE A 348 12.05 -23.02 -14.11
CA ILE A 348 13.13 -22.09 -13.79
C ILE A 348 14.24 -22.85 -13.06
N PRO A 349 15.52 -22.80 -13.56
CA PRO A 349 16.64 -23.46 -12.89
C PRO A 349 16.81 -23.00 -11.43
N GLY A 350 16.85 -23.98 -10.53
CA GLY A 350 16.88 -23.74 -9.08
C GLY A 350 15.49 -23.75 -8.42
N LEU A 351 14.40 -23.77 -9.20
CA LEU A 351 13.02 -23.83 -8.70
C LEU A 351 12.29 -25.12 -9.12
N GLU A 352 12.99 -26.13 -9.60
CA GLU A 352 12.39 -27.38 -10.12
C GLU A 352 11.53 -28.09 -9.05
N ASN A 353 11.93 -28.01 -7.79
CA ASN A 353 11.23 -28.57 -6.65
C ASN A 353 10.57 -27.51 -5.77
N ALA A 354 10.38 -26.28 -6.28
CA ALA A 354 9.89 -25.17 -5.49
C ALA A 354 8.53 -25.48 -4.84
N GLU A 355 8.45 -25.22 -3.54
CA GLU A 355 7.22 -25.23 -2.76
C GLU A 355 6.76 -23.78 -2.57
N PHE A 356 5.51 -23.52 -2.94
CA PHE A 356 4.95 -22.16 -2.89
C PHE A 356 4.14 -22.00 -1.61
N ALA A 357 4.60 -21.10 -0.73
CA ALA A 357 3.82 -20.68 0.43
C ALA A 357 2.57 -19.90 0.00
N ARG A 358 2.68 -19.17 -1.13
CA ARG A 358 1.58 -18.44 -1.76
C ARG A 358 1.77 -18.46 -3.27
N LEU A 359 0.69 -18.65 -4.00
CA LEU A 359 0.65 -18.46 -5.46
C LEU A 359 0.17 -17.06 -5.80
N GLY A 360 0.51 -16.62 -7.02
CA GLY A 360 0.05 -15.35 -7.54
C GLY A 360 -1.47 -15.33 -7.80
N GLY A 361 -2.05 -14.16 -7.83
CA GLY A 361 -3.47 -13.95 -8.06
C GLY A 361 -3.74 -12.59 -8.70
N LEU A 362 -4.99 -12.37 -9.08
CA LEU A 362 -5.46 -11.11 -9.65
C LEU A 362 -6.61 -10.58 -8.80
N HIS A 363 -6.55 -9.31 -8.44
CA HIS A 363 -7.59 -8.62 -7.69
C HIS A 363 -8.09 -7.41 -8.47
N ARG A 364 -9.40 -7.18 -8.39
CA ARG A 364 -10.02 -5.97 -8.91
C ARG A 364 -9.98 -4.91 -7.81
N ASN A 365 -9.36 -3.79 -8.12
CA ASN A 365 -9.26 -2.63 -7.27
C ASN A 365 -10.27 -1.57 -7.70
N THR A 366 -10.89 -0.90 -6.74
CA THR A 366 -11.82 0.21 -6.97
C THR A 366 -11.21 1.50 -6.45
N PHE A 367 -11.40 2.61 -7.18
CA PHE A 367 -11.01 3.95 -6.75
C PHE A 367 -12.04 4.99 -7.21
N ILE A 368 -11.98 6.18 -6.63
CA ILE A 368 -12.83 7.31 -7.03
C ILE A 368 -12.04 8.27 -7.93
N ASN A 369 -12.72 9.06 -8.74
CA ASN A 369 -12.08 10.14 -9.48
C ASN A 369 -11.75 11.31 -8.55
N GLY A 370 -10.62 11.17 -7.80
CA GLY A 370 -10.21 12.13 -6.79
C GLY A 370 -10.13 13.58 -7.30
N PRO A 371 -9.47 13.87 -8.44
CA PRO A 371 -9.40 15.23 -9.00
C PRO A 371 -10.77 15.89 -9.26
N LYS A 372 -11.76 15.10 -9.64
CA LYS A 372 -13.14 15.58 -9.84
C LYS A 372 -13.87 15.77 -8.52
N LEU A 373 -13.75 14.84 -7.61
CA LEU A 373 -14.62 14.69 -6.44
C LEU A 373 -14.07 15.33 -5.17
N LEU A 374 -12.74 15.45 -5.02
CA LEU A 374 -12.13 15.87 -3.76
C LEU A 374 -11.69 17.34 -3.76
N THR A 375 -11.75 17.95 -2.58
CA THR A 375 -11.13 19.25 -2.28
C THR A 375 -9.65 19.05 -1.96
N PRO A 376 -8.81 20.12 -1.92
CA PRO A 376 -7.39 20.02 -1.57
C PRO A 376 -7.10 19.44 -0.18
N ASP A 377 -8.06 19.44 0.75
CA ASP A 377 -7.97 18.82 2.07
C ASP A 377 -8.67 17.43 2.12
N LEU A 378 -8.83 16.79 0.95
CA LEU A 378 -9.36 15.44 0.75
C LEU A 378 -10.84 15.26 1.08
N LYS A 379 -11.59 16.33 1.32
CA LYS A 379 -13.04 16.26 1.54
C LYS A 379 -13.80 15.97 0.24
N LEU A 380 -14.85 15.19 0.35
CA LEU A 380 -15.81 15.01 -0.73
C LEU A 380 -16.60 16.30 -0.96
N LYS A 381 -16.62 16.81 -2.18
CA LYS A 381 -17.36 18.05 -2.55
C LYS A 381 -18.86 17.93 -2.31
N ALA A 382 -19.43 16.72 -2.47
CA ALA A 382 -20.87 16.46 -2.33
C ALA A 382 -21.33 16.40 -0.84
N ASP A 383 -20.44 15.91 0.05
CA ASP A 383 -20.69 15.89 1.51
C ASP A 383 -19.36 16.06 2.25
N THR A 384 -19.13 17.26 2.79
CA THR A 384 -17.85 17.65 3.42
C THR A 384 -17.58 16.97 4.76
N ARG A 385 -18.50 16.14 5.27
CA ARG A 385 -18.23 15.27 6.44
C ARG A 385 -17.25 14.16 6.10
N PHE A 386 -17.18 13.74 4.81
CA PHE A 386 -16.34 12.67 4.33
C PHE A 386 -15.01 13.18 3.79
N ARG A 387 -13.91 12.55 4.22
CA ARG A 387 -12.60 12.57 3.58
C ARG A 387 -12.29 11.21 3.01
N PHE A 388 -11.51 11.17 1.94
CA PHE A 388 -11.02 9.92 1.38
C PHE A 388 -9.51 9.85 1.52
N ALA A 389 -8.99 8.65 1.84
CA ALA A 389 -7.56 8.44 2.04
C ALA A 389 -7.09 7.10 1.48
N GLY A 390 -5.84 7.07 1.04
CA GLY A 390 -5.20 5.87 0.52
C GLY A 390 -5.58 5.56 -0.92
N GLN A 391 -5.40 4.29 -1.31
CA GLN A 391 -5.53 3.84 -2.70
C GLN A 391 -6.89 4.11 -3.33
N ILE A 392 -7.96 4.18 -2.55
CA ILE A 392 -9.29 4.55 -3.02
C ILE A 392 -9.33 5.95 -3.66
N THR A 393 -8.39 6.84 -3.36
CA THR A 393 -8.28 8.17 -3.98
C THR A 393 -7.60 8.16 -5.35
N GLY A 394 -7.05 7.00 -5.79
CA GLY A 394 -6.27 6.87 -7.02
C GLY A 394 -4.78 7.13 -6.84
N CYS A 395 -4.25 7.21 -5.61
CA CYS A 395 -2.81 7.01 -5.41
C CYS A 395 -2.50 5.51 -5.44
N GLU A 396 -1.35 5.13 -5.99
CA GLU A 396 -0.94 3.73 -6.06
C GLU A 396 0.32 3.49 -5.26
N GLY A 397 0.30 2.41 -4.45
CA GLY A 397 1.41 1.97 -3.62
C GLY A 397 1.16 2.12 -2.12
N TYR A 398 1.87 1.29 -1.34
CA TYR A 398 1.74 1.24 0.12
C TYR A 398 2.09 2.56 0.80
N VAL A 399 3.22 3.14 0.39
CA VAL A 399 3.72 4.41 0.95
C VAL A 399 2.81 5.56 0.56
N GLU A 400 2.38 5.60 -0.69
CA GLU A 400 1.46 6.63 -1.18
C GLU A 400 0.11 6.57 -0.44
N SER A 401 -0.39 5.35 -0.22
CA SER A 401 -1.63 5.16 0.56
C SER A 401 -1.48 5.66 1.99
N ALA A 402 -0.38 5.29 2.67
CA ALA A 402 -0.09 5.77 4.01
C ALA A 402 0.12 7.30 4.04
N ALA A 403 0.79 7.89 3.03
CA ALA A 403 1.03 9.33 2.93
C ALA A 403 -0.27 10.14 2.80
N ILE A 404 -1.21 9.66 1.98
CA ILE A 404 -2.54 10.30 1.89
C ILE A 404 -3.33 10.07 3.20
N GLY A 405 -3.15 8.92 3.87
CA GLY A 405 -3.69 8.66 5.21
C GLY A 405 -3.15 9.65 6.26
N LEU A 406 -1.84 9.88 6.26
CA LEU A 406 -1.17 10.86 7.12
C LEU A 406 -1.78 12.26 6.97
N LEU A 407 -1.94 12.71 5.73
CA LEU A 407 -2.52 14.03 5.44
C LEU A 407 -4.00 14.10 5.85
N ALA A 408 -4.80 13.06 5.54
CA ALA A 408 -6.20 13.02 5.90
C ALA A 408 -6.42 13.06 7.42
N GLY A 409 -5.63 12.29 8.18
CA GLY A 409 -5.65 12.29 9.65
C GLY A 409 -5.30 13.67 10.22
N ARG A 410 -4.24 14.31 9.71
CA ARG A 410 -3.86 15.67 10.14
C ARG A 410 -4.93 16.70 9.79
N PHE A 411 -5.43 16.73 8.55
CA PHE A 411 -6.50 17.65 8.15
C PHE A 411 -7.75 17.49 9.02
N ALA A 412 -8.17 16.24 9.28
CA ALA A 412 -9.32 15.98 10.12
C ALA A 412 -9.11 16.43 11.56
N ALA A 413 -7.94 16.17 12.13
CA ALA A 413 -7.61 16.55 13.49
C ALA A 413 -7.50 18.08 13.66
N PHE A 414 -6.80 18.77 12.75
CA PHE A 414 -6.66 20.23 12.81
C PHE A 414 -8.01 20.93 12.64
N GLU A 415 -8.90 20.42 11.79
CA GLU A 415 -10.28 20.91 11.70
C GLU A 415 -11.02 20.72 13.03
N GLN A 416 -10.90 19.54 13.66
CA GLN A 416 -11.57 19.22 14.93
C GLN A 416 -11.12 20.13 16.08
N ILE A 417 -9.85 20.54 16.09
CA ILE A 417 -9.30 21.46 17.10
C ILE A 417 -9.36 22.93 16.67
N GLU A 418 -10.07 23.23 15.57
CA GLU A 418 -10.29 24.56 15.01
C GLU A 418 -8.97 25.34 14.75
N ARG A 419 -7.92 24.62 14.31
CA ARG A 419 -6.63 25.22 13.93
C ARG A 419 -6.41 25.10 12.42
N PRO A 420 -5.91 26.16 11.75
CA PRO A 420 -5.56 26.09 10.34
C PRO A 420 -4.43 25.06 10.11
N HIS A 421 -4.56 24.28 9.06
CA HIS A 421 -3.50 23.38 8.61
C HIS A 421 -3.41 23.45 7.08
N PRO A 422 -2.56 24.30 6.51
CA PRO A 422 -2.36 24.35 5.08
C PRO A 422 -1.80 23.04 4.54
N ALA A 423 -2.15 22.73 3.29
CA ALA A 423 -1.57 21.60 2.59
C ALA A 423 -0.05 21.74 2.47
N PRO A 424 0.71 20.63 2.46
CA PRO A 424 2.14 20.70 2.19
C PRO A 424 2.39 21.28 0.80
N TRP A 425 3.50 22.02 0.67
CA TRP A 425 3.81 22.72 -0.57
C TRP A 425 3.98 21.75 -1.73
N ALA A 426 3.49 22.13 -2.91
CA ALA A 426 3.47 21.29 -4.11
C ALA A 426 4.84 20.73 -4.54
N SER A 427 5.94 21.32 -4.08
CA SER A 427 7.32 20.88 -4.34
C SER A 427 7.84 19.80 -3.38
N THR A 428 7.10 19.48 -2.30
CA THR A 428 7.33 18.29 -1.47
C THR A 428 6.75 17.04 -2.12
N ALA A 429 7.17 15.85 -1.73
CA ALA A 429 6.59 14.61 -2.22
C ALA A 429 5.13 14.45 -1.75
N LEU A 430 4.86 14.78 -0.48
CA LEU A 430 3.50 14.82 0.09
C LEU A 430 2.59 15.77 -0.68
N GLY A 431 3.04 17.01 -0.93
CA GLY A 431 2.25 18.01 -1.67
C GLY A 431 2.06 17.67 -3.15
N SER A 432 3.08 17.11 -3.80
CA SER A 432 2.96 16.64 -5.20
C SER A 432 1.95 15.50 -5.33
N LEU A 433 1.96 14.54 -4.39
CA LEU A 433 1.02 13.43 -4.36
C LEU A 433 -0.39 13.90 -4.06
N LEU A 434 -0.56 14.77 -3.05
CA LEU A 434 -1.84 15.38 -2.71
C LEU A 434 -2.43 16.14 -3.91
N GLY A 435 -1.61 16.95 -4.58
CA GLY A 435 -2.01 17.67 -5.79
C GLY A 435 -2.53 16.71 -6.88
N HIS A 436 -1.85 15.59 -7.11
CA HIS A 436 -2.27 14.58 -8.09
C HIS A 436 -3.67 14.04 -7.78
N VAL A 437 -3.95 13.67 -6.54
CA VAL A 437 -5.24 13.04 -6.15
C VAL A 437 -6.38 14.05 -5.93
N THR A 438 -6.13 15.37 -5.90
CA THR A 438 -7.16 16.36 -5.57
C THR A 438 -7.45 17.39 -6.67
N GLY A 439 -6.73 17.41 -7.78
CA GLY A 439 -7.01 18.36 -8.85
C GLY A 439 -5.84 18.70 -9.78
N GLY A 440 -4.66 18.17 -9.51
CA GLY A 440 -3.48 18.35 -10.37
C GLY A 440 -3.44 17.41 -11.58
N ALA A 441 -4.29 16.39 -11.62
CA ALA A 441 -4.46 15.49 -12.74
C ALA A 441 -5.73 15.83 -13.53
N ASP A 442 -5.73 15.50 -14.83
CA ASP A 442 -6.91 15.64 -15.68
C ASP A 442 -7.96 14.57 -15.29
N PRO A 443 -9.17 14.99 -14.86
CA PRO A 443 -10.23 14.07 -14.46
C PRO A 443 -10.65 13.07 -15.54
N ASP A 444 -10.58 13.45 -16.81
CA ASP A 444 -11.05 12.61 -17.93
C ASP A 444 -10.07 11.48 -18.26
N THR A 445 -8.80 11.65 -17.87
CA THR A 445 -7.73 10.67 -18.10
C THR A 445 -7.08 10.17 -16.80
N TYR A 446 -7.75 10.41 -15.66
CA TYR A 446 -7.22 10.07 -14.35
C TYR A 446 -6.92 8.57 -14.22
N GLN A 447 -5.68 8.27 -13.83
CA GLN A 447 -5.19 6.91 -13.61
C GLN A 447 -4.45 6.84 -12.27
N PRO A 448 -4.51 5.69 -11.57
CA PRO A 448 -3.69 5.46 -10.39
C PRO A 448 -2.21 5.69 -10.67
N MET A 449 -1.51 6.37 -9.76
CA MET A 449 -0.11 6.73 -9.97
C MET A 449 0.70 6.64 -8.69
N ASN A 450 1.93 6.10 -8.82
CA ASN A 450 2.94 6.18 -7.79
C ASN A 450 3.61 7.55 -7.79
N ILE A 451 4.14 7.94 -6.62
CA ILE A 451 4.98 9.13 -6.52
C ILE A 451 6.20 9.03 -7.46
N ASN A 452 6.42 10.05 -8.26
CA ASN A 452 7.56 10.16 -9.16
C ASN A 452 7.92 11.63 -9.38
N PHE A 453 9.15 11.91 -9.81
CA PHE A 453 9.60 13.31 -10.01
C PHE A 453 8.87 14.06 -11.14
N GLY A 454 8.04 13.40 -11.92
CA GLY A 454 7.16 14.05 -12.91
C GLY A 454 6.00 14.82 -12.27
N LEU A 455 5.60 14.44 -11.05
CA LEU A 455 4.56 15.14 -10.28
C LEU A 455 5.06 16.44 -9.62
N PHE A 456 6.39 16.56 -9.43
CA PHE A 456 6.95 17.73 -8.78
C PHE A 456 7.00 18.95 -9.72
N PRO A 457 6.69 20.16 -9.24
CA PRO A 457 6.88 21.37 -10.02
C PRO A 457 8.31 21.46 -10.56
N PRO A 458 8.50 21.96 -11.79
CA PRO A 458 9.84 22.11 -12.37
C PRO A 458 10.81 22.84 -11.46
N LEU A 459 12.09 22.47 -11.52
CA LEU A 459 13.15 23.26 -10.88
C LEU A 459 13.26 24.61 -11.59
N SER A 460 13.34 25.70 -10.83
CA SER A 460 13.62 27.01 -11.39
C SER A 460 14.97 26.98 -12.14
N VAL A 461 14.95 27.32 -13.42
CA VAL A 461 16.16 27.39 -14.23
C VAL A 461 16.76 28.77 -14.01
N GLN A 462 17.85 28.87 -13.24
CA GLN A 462 18.71 30.04 -13.36
C GLN A 462 19.39 29.97 -14.73
N GLU A 463 19.04 30.86 -15.64
CA GLU A 463 19.65 30.87 -16.98
C GLU A 463 21.12 31.27 -16.96
N LYS A 464 21.55 32.04 -15.94
CA LYS A 464 22.93 32.49 -15.77
C LYS A 464 23.34 32.46 -14.30
N ASP A 465 24.59 32.16 -14.03
CA ASP A 465 25.19 32.27 -12.70
C ASP A 465 25.50 33.77 -12.35
N THR A 466 25.98 33.97 -11.14
CA THR A 466 26.38 35.33 -10.69
C THR A 466 27.47 35.99 -11.53
N THR A 467 28.16 35.20 -12.40
CA THR A 467 29.19 35.69 -13.31
C THR A 467 28.65 35.87 -14.75
N GLY A 468 27.35 35.67 -14.98
CA GLY A 468 26.72 35.78 -16.28
C GLY A 468 26.92 34.55 -17.19
N ARG A 469 27.48 33.45 -16.70
CA ARG A 469 27.71 32.23 -17.45
C ARG A 469 26.43 31.40 -17.53
N LYS A 470 26.10 30.90 -18.71
CA LYS A 470 24.93 30.08 -18.93
C LYS A 470 25.01 28.79 -18.08
N ILE A 471 24.04 28.58 -17.18
CA ILE A 471 23.97 27.38 -16.36
C ILE A 471 23.49 26.21 -17.24
N THR A 472 24.23 25.12 -17.24
CA THR A 472 23.82 23.89 -17.93
C THR A 472 22.65 23.27 -17.20
N ARG A 473 21.56 22.94 -17.93
CA ARG A 473 20.37 22.29 -17.37
C ARG A 473 20.77 20.98 -16.68
N LEU A 474 20.42 20.81 -15.41
CA LEU A 474 20.68 19.60 -14.64
C LEU A 474 20.06 18.38 -15.32
N ARG A 475 20.80 17.26 -15.36
CA ARG A 475 20.36 15.99 -15.99
C ARG A 475 20.63 14.81 -15.05
N GLY A 476 19.97 13.68 -15.32
CA GLY A 476 20.24 12.42 -14.65
C GLY A 476 20.16 12.52 -13.12
N LYS A 477 21.19 12.05 -12.44
CA LYS A 477 21.26 12.01 -10.97
C LYS A 477 21.27 13.41 -10.35
N ASP A 478 21.96 14.39 -10.94
CA ASP A 478 22.04 15.74 -10.38
C ASP A 478 20.67 16.43 -10.36
N ARG A 479 19.88 16.22 -11.43
CA ARG A 479 18.49 16.71 -11.48
C ARG A 479 17.63 16.07 -10.39
N LYS A 480 17.71 14.76 -10.21
CA LYS A 480 16.95 14.04 -9.16
C LYS A 480 17.34 14.53 -7.77
N ALA A 481 18.65 14.63 -7.50
CA ALA A 481 19.14 15.15 -6.22
C ALA A 481 18.71 16.60 -5.93
N ALA A 482 18.57 17.43 -6.96
CA ALA A 482 18.08 18.79 -6.81
C ALA A 482 16.59 18.84 -6.42
N TYR A 483 15.74 17.99 -7.03
CA TYR A 483 14.35 17.81 -6.61
C TYR A 483 14.25 17.36 -5.15
N SER A 484 15.02 16.33 -4.78
CA SER A 484 15.01 15.75 -3.44
C SER A 484 15.42 16.78 -2.37
N ARG A 485 16.52 17.49 -2.60
CA ARG A 485 16.97 18.53 -1.64
C ARG A 485 15.94 19.64 -1.47
N ARG A 486 15.35 20.13 -2.57
CA ARG A 486 14.28 21.14 -2.51
C ARG A 486 13.10 20.61 -1.70
N ALA A 487 12.61 19.42 -2.00
CA ALA A 487 11.45 18.85 -1.35
C ALA A 487 11.64 18.72 0.17
N LEU A 488 12.78 18.18 0.60
CA LEU A 488 13.07 18.01 2.03
C LEU A 488 13.28 19.36 2.76
N GLN A 489 13.90 20.33 2.11
CA GLN A 489 14.06 21.68 2.67
C GLN A 489 12.70 22.38 2.82
N GLU A 490 11.83 22.27 1.83
CA GLU A 490 10.49 22.88 1.86
C GLU A 490 9.56 22.15 2.83
N LEU A 491 9.73 20.84 3.02
CA LEU A 491 9.02 20.13 4.08
C LEU A 491 9.39 20.67 5.47
N ASP A 492 10.68 20.88 5.73
CA ASP A 492 11.13 21.45 7.02
C ASP A 492 10.52 22.82 7.25
N GLY A 493 10.42 23.66 6.20
CA GLY A 493 9.72 24.94 6.25
C GLY A 493 8.24 24.80 6.58
N TRP A 494 7.55 23.88 5.91
CA TRP A 494 6.14 23.61 6.16
C TRP A 494 5.89 23.09 7.59
N LEU A 495 6.73 22.16 8.09
CA LEU A 495 6.61 21.65 9.46
C LEU A 495 6.83 22.74 10.51
N ALA A 496 7.71 23.72 10.26
CA ALA A 496 7.95 24.82 11.17
C ALA A 496 6.75 25.77 11.34
N GLU A 497 5.79 25.78 10.41
CA GLU A 497 4.55 26.55 10.53
C GLU A 497 3.61 26.03 11.62
N PHE A 498 3.82 24.77 12.12
CA PHE A 498 2.96 24.08 13.09
C PHE A 498 3.67 23.72 14.41
N SER A 499 4.95 24.03 14.52
CA SER A 499 5.79 23.73 15.71
C SER A 499 5.53 24.70 16.86
#